data_90e10c1ff99cfdc780ab48d22ec7e757
#
_entry.id   90e10c1ff99cfdc780ab48d22ec7e757
#
_cell.length_a   1.000
_cell.length_b   1.000
_cell.length_c   1.000
_cell.angle_alpha   90.00
_cell.angle_beta   90.00
_cell.angle_gamma   90.00
#
_symmetry.space_group_name_H-M   'P 1'
#
loop_
_entity.id
_entity.type
_entity.pdbx_description
1 polymer ?
#
loop_
_entity_poly.entity_id
_entity_poly.type
_entity_poly.pdbx_seq_one_letter_code
_entity_poly.pdbx_strand_id
1 'polypeptide(L)'
;MTDHKLLAEQFFTATASADRELFQKICDKDFEGKQNDGPPMSANQLADYSALVLSRVNNFRYKNIVRSSTETGFVEEHDVCCTFSDGGELSLRVCVVADVQNNRIISVREYADSRAARKLIEALSSN
;
A
#
# COMPACT_ATOMS: atom_id res chain seq x y z
N MET A 1 10.68 18.80 -14.10
CA MET A 1 10.02 18.03 -13.01
C MET A 1 10.26 16.55 -13.23
N THR A 2 10.66 15.84 -12.18
CA THR A 2 10.86 14.39 -12.24
C THR A 2 9.51 13.69 -12.22
N ASP A 3 9.35 12.68 -13.07
CA ASP A 3 8.15 11.85 -13.07
C ASP A 3 8.33 10.68 -12.10
N HIS A 4 7.46 10.61 -11.09
CA HIS A 4 7.52 9.60 -10.05
C HIS A 4 6.53 8.44 -10.26
N LYS A 5 5.91 8.35 -11.42
CA LYS A 5 4.91 7.30 -11.69
C LYS A 5 5.51 5.89 -11.67
N LEU A 6 6.75 5.74 -12.12
CA LEU A 6 7.42 4.43 -12.08
C LEU A 6 7.62 3.96 -10.64
N LEU A 7 8.04 4.87 -9.75
CA LEU A 7 8.16 4.53 -8.33
C LEU A 7 6.82 4.12 -7.72
N ALA A 8 5.74 4.80 -8.11
CA ALA A 8 4.39 4.43 -7.67
C ALA A 8 4.04 3.01 -8.14
N GLU A 9 4.28 2.72 -9.42
CA GLU A 9 4.01 1.39 -9.97
C GLU A 9 4.80 0.31 -9.22
N GLN A 10 6.08 0.55 -8.98
CA GLN A 10 6.93 -0.39 -8.26
C GLN A 10 6.48 -0.58 -6.82
N PHE A 11 6.05 0.51 -6.15
CA PHE A 11 5.57 0.42 -4.78
C PHE A 11 4.34 -0.49 -4.66
N PHE A 12 3.36 -0.30 -5.54
CA PHE A 12 2.14 -1.11 -5.48
C PHE A 12 2.35 -2.53 -6.02
N THR A 13 3.33 -2.74 -6.88
CA THR A 13 3.77 -4.08 -7.23
C THR A 13 4.36 -4.78 -6.00
N ALA A 14 5.18 -4.06 -5.22
CA ALA A 14 5.78 -4.61 -4.00
C ALA A 14 4.72 -4.96 -2.95
N THR A 15 3.71 -4.10 -2.75
CA THR A 15 2.63 -4.39 -1.78
C THR A 15 1.77 -5.58 -2.24
N ALA A 16 1.45 -5.66 -3.52
CA ALA A 16 0.61 -6.72 -4.06
C ALA A 16 1.31 -8.09 -4.11
N SER A 17 2.62 -8.13 -3.98
CA SER A 17 3.41 -9.36 -4.02
C SER A 17 4.22 -9.61 -2.74
N ALA A 18 4.15 -8.70 -1.77
CA ALA A 18 4.96 -8.72 -0.55
C ALA A 18 6.46 -8.89 -0.86
N ASP A 19 6.94 -8.15 -1.85
CA ASP A 19 8.31 -8.26 -2.36
C ASP A 19 9.25 -7.39 -1.51
N ARG A 20 9.86 -8.01 -0.50
CA ARG A 20 10.76 -7.32 0.44
C ARG A 20 11.96 -6.67 -0.26
N GLU A 21 12.56 -7.36 -1.22
CA GLU A 21 13.71 -6.83 -1.95
C GLU A 21 13.33 -5.56 -2.74
N LEU A 22 12.17 -5.56 -3.36
CA LEU A 22 11.70 -4.40 -4.10
C LEU A 22 11.43 -3.22 -3.15
N PHE A 23 10.79 -3.47 -1.98
CA PHE A 23 10.63 -2.41 -0.97
C PHE A 23 11.98 -1.80 -0.58
N GLN A 24 12.98 -2.63 -0.32
CA GLN A 24 14.30 -2.16 0.07
C GLN A 24 14.99 -1.36 -1.05
N LYS A 25 14.73 -1.73 -2.29
CA LYS A 25 15.31 -1.06 -3.45
C LYS A 25 14.73 0.34 -3.66
N ILE A 26 13.42 0.50 -3.50
CA ILE A 26 12.73 1.75 -3.84
C ILE A 26 12.47 2.67 -2.65
N CYS A 27 12.55 2.17 -1.42
CA CYS A 27 12.33 2.95 -0.21
C CYS A 27 13.65 3.40 0.41
N ASP A 28 13.63 4.62 0.96
CA ASP A 28 14.76 5.11 1.74
C ASP A 28 14.93 4.26 3.02
N LYS A 29 16.16 4.24 3.55
CA LYS A 29 16.45 3.48 4.77
C LYS A 29 15.60 3.92 5.97
N ASP A 30 15.21 5.18 5.99
CA ASP A 30 14.39 5.77 7.05
C ASP A 30 12.92 5.91 6.66
N PHE A 31 12.49 5.13 5.66
CA PHE A 31 11.11 5.16 5.17
C PHE A 31 10.11 4.96 6.30
N GLU A 32 9.01 5.73 6.25
CA GLU A 32 7.87 5.56 7.14
C GLU A 32 6.59 5.47 6.35
N GLY A 33 5.81 4.42 6.59
CA GLY A 33 4.47 4.25 6.02
C GLY A 33 3.42 4.34 7.11
N LYS A 34 2.35 5.08 6.86
CA LYS A 34 1.24 5.23 7.80
C LYS A 34 -0.09 4.94 7.13
N GLN A 35 -1.01 4.36 7.90
CA GLN A 35 -2.39 4.12 7.48
C GLN A 35 -3.32 4.89 8.42
N ASN A 36 -4.14 5.81 7.87
CA ASN A 36 -5.11 6.59 8.63
C ASN A 36 -4.52 7.22 9.90
N ASP A 37 -3.32 7.79 9.78
CA ASP A 37 -2.65 8.41 10.92
C ASP A 37 -2.28 7.43 12.04
N GLY A 38 -2.18 6.15 11.70
CA GLY A 38 -1.73 5.12 12.63
C GLY A 38 -0.21 5.17 12.88
N PRO A 39 0.33 4.20 13.62
CA PRO A 39 1.77 4.17 13.90
C PRO A 39 2.57 3.95 12.62
N PRO A 40 3.78 4.53 12.54
CA PRO A 40 4.61 4.37 11.35
C PRO A 40 5.17 2.95 11.24
N MET A 41 5.27 2.47 10.00
CA MET A 41 5.91 1.20 9.66
C MET A 41 7.16 1.46 8.84
N SER A 42 8.23 0.71 9.11
CA SER A 42 9.41 0.67 8.25
C SER A 42 9.10 -0.09 6.96
N ALA A 43 10.01 -0.04 5.99
CA ALA A 43 9.86 -0.82 4.76
C ALA A 43 9.76 -2.33 5.04
N ASN A 44 10.55 -2.84 5.99
CA ASN A 44 10.48 -4.26 6.37
C ASN A 44 9.16 -4.61 7.06
N GLN A 45 8.66 -3.73 7.92
CA GLN A 45 7.35 -3.93 8.56
C GLN A 45 6.23 -3.89 7.54
N LEU A 46 6.33 -3.02 6.54
CA LEU A 46 5.34 -2.97 5.46
C LEU A 46 5.37 -4.24 4.62
N ALA A 47 6.56 -4.81 4.37
CA ALA A 47 6.67 -6.09 3.69
C ALA A 47 6.01 -7.21 4.50
N ASP A 48 6.22 -7.23 5.82
CA ASP A 48 5.58 -8.20 6.71
C ASP A 48 4.05 -8.04 6.71
N TYR A 49 3.58 -6.80 6.77
CA TYR A 49 2.14 -6.50 6.72
C TYR A 49 1.54 -6.95 5.39
N SER A 50 2.21 -6.67 4.28
CA SER A 50 1.76 -7.09 2.95
C SER A 50 1.65 -8.62 2.87
N ALA A 51 2.64 -9.34 3.40
CA ALA A 51 2.63 -10.80 3.44
C ALA A 51 1.45 -11.31 4.28
N LEU A 52 1.16 -10.68 5.40
CA LEU A 52 0.03 -11.05 6.25
C LEU A 52 -1.29 -10.87 5.48
N VAL A 53 -1.47 -9.75 4.80
CA VAL A 53 -2.67 -9.50 3.99
C VAL A 53 -2.85 -10.62 2.97
N LEU A 54 -1.80 -10.91 2.20
CA LEU A 54 -1.88 -11.93 1.15
C LEU A 54 -2.14 -13.33 1.70
N SER A 55 -1.77 -13.60 2.95
CA SER A 55 -2.03 -14.89 3.59
C SER A 55 -3.48 -15.04 4.07
N ARG A 56 -4.21 -13.92 4.21
CA ARG A 56 -5.57 -13.92 4.80
C ARG A 56 -6.67 -13.72 3.78
N VAL A 57 -6.34 -13.30 2.57
CA VAL A 57 -7.32 -13.03 1.53
C VAL A 57 -6.92 -13.71 0.23
N ASN A 58 -7.86 -13.81 -0.71
CA ASN A 58 -7.61 -14.33 -2.05
C ASN A 58 -7.79 -13.24 -3.08
N ASN A 59 -7.12 -13.39 -4.19
CA ASN A 59 -7.32 -12.53 -5.36
C ASN A 59 -7.13 -11.03 -5.04
N PHE A 60 -6.10 -10.72 -4.26
CA PHE A 60 -5.76 -9.34 -3.91
C PHE A 60 -5.29 -8.61 -5.17
N ARG A 61 -5.89 -7.44 -5.44
CA ARG A 61 -5.55 -6.65 -6.61
C ARG A 61 -5.98 -5.20 -6.45
N TYR A 62 -5.44 -4.34 -7.29
CA TYR A 62 -5.84 -2.94 -7.37
C TYR A 62 -6.63 -2.71 -8.65
N LYS A 63 -7.71 -1.92 -8.56
CA LYS A 63 -8.56 -1.53 -9.69
C LYS A 63 -8.79 -0.03 -9.70
N ASN A 64 -9.20 0.47 -10.87
CA ASN A 64 -9.61 1.86 -11.04
C ASN A 64 -8.53 2.83 -10.54
N ILE A 65 -7.31 2.60 -11.00
CA ILE A 65 -6.11 3.34 -10.57
C ILE A 65 -6.12 4.72 -11.22
N VAL A 66 -6.00 5.76 -10.38
CA VAL A 66 -5.76 7.15 -10.80
C VAL A 66 -4.46 7.59 -10.15
N ARG A 67 -3.43 7.77 -10.96
CA ARG A 67 -2.06 7.99 -10.48
C ARG A 67 -1.53 9.30 -11.05
N SER A 68 -0.95 10.13 -10.19
CA SER A 68 -0.37 11.42 -10.58
C SER A 68 1.00 11.60 -9.95
N SER A 69 1.92 12.13 -10.72
CA SER A 69 3.22 12.58 -10.20
C SER A 69 3.07 14.01 -9.71
N THR A 70 3.67 14.33 -8.55
CA THR A 70 3.73 15.69 -8.00
C THR A 70 5.18 16.13 -7.93
N GLU A 71 5.42 17.39 -7.56
CA GLU A 71 6.78 17.88 -7.40
C GLU A 71 7.56 17.12 -6.33
N THR A 72 6.87 16.68 -5.29
CA THR A 72 7.50 16.05 -4.12
C THR A 72 7.32 14.53 -4.08
N GLY A 73 6.56 13.94 -5.01
CA GLY A 73 6.33 12.52 -4.98
C GLY A 73 5.21 12.08 -5.92
N PHE A 74 4.24 11.33 -5.37
CA PHE A 74 3.08 10.90 -6.16
C PHE A 74 1.84 10.80 -5.30
N VAL A 75 0.70 10.81 -5.96
CA VAL A 75 -0.61 10.56 -5.35
C VAL A 75 -1.28 9.48 -6.18
N GLU A 76 -1.85 8.49 -5.52
CA GLU A 76 -2.61 7.45 -6.19
C GLU A 76 -3.90 7.16 -5.47
N GLU A 77 -5.00 7.14 -6.22
CA GLU A 77 -6.26 6.57 -5.76
C GLU A 77 -6.46 5.24 -6.48
N HIS A 78 -6.94 4.25 -5.76
CA HIS A 78 -7.31 2.98 -6.36
C HIS A 78 -8.30 2.25 -5.45
N ASP A 79 -8.91 1.20 -5.98
CA ASP A 79 -9.71 0.28 -5.20
C ASP A 79 -8.85 -0.92 -4.84
N VAL A 80 -8.78 -1.23 -3.55
CA VAL A 80 -8.21 -2.49 -3.05
C VAL A 80 -9.32 -3.53 -3.11
N CYS A 81 -9.11 -4.58 -3.89
CA CYS A 81 -10.11 -5.63 -4.09
C CYS A 81 -9.56 -6.97 -3.68
N CYS A 82 -10.36 -7.76 -2.99
CA CYS A 82 -10.00 -9.13 -2.63
C CYS A 82 -11.24 -9.93 -2.29
N THR A 83 -11.04 -11.24 -2.11
CA THR A 83 -12.08 -12.18 -1.72
C THR A 83 -11.67 -12.81 -0.39
N PHE A 84 -12.63 -12.97 0.52
CA PHE A 84 -12.41 -13.62 1.81
C PHE A 84 -12.73 -15.11 1.76
N SER A 85 -12.27 -15.87 2.76
CA SER A 85 -12.50 -17.31 2.82
C SER A 85 -13.98 -17.70 2.89
N ASP A 86 -14.84 -16.81 3.40
CA ASP A 86 -16.29 -17.04 3.45
C ASP A 86 -17.01 -16.72 2.13
N GLY A 87 -16.27 -16.32 1.10
CA GLY A 87 -16.82 -15.92 -0.19
C GLY A 87 -17.21 -14.45 -0.30
N GLY A 88 -17.11 -13.69 0.79
CA GLY A 88 -17.35 -12.24 0.76
C GLY A 88 -16.26 -11.51 -0.03
N GLU A 89 -16.60 -10.32 -0.52
CA GLU A 89 -15.70 -9.51 -1.33
C GLU A 89 -15.47 -8.15 -0.68
N LEU A 90 -14.27 -7.61 -0.88
CA LEU A 90 -13.91 -6.24 -0.53
C LEU A 90 -13.65 -5.44 -1.78
N SER A 91 -14.16 -4.22 -1.81
CA SER A 91 -13.75 -3.19 -2.76
C SER A 91 -13.63 -1.90 -1.96
N LEU A 92 -12.41 -1.48 -1.65
CA LEU A 92 -12.13 -0.37 -0.75
C LEU A 92 -11.39 0.73 -1.50
N ARG A 93 -12.00 1.93 -1.59
CA ARG A 93 -11.34 3.08 -2.20
C ARG A 93 -10.29 3.64 -1.25
N VAL A 94 -9.08 3.83 -1.77
CA VAL A 94 -7.91 4.25 -0.98
C VAL A 94 -7.24 5.41 -1.69
N CYS A 95 -6.72 6.36 -0.92
CA CYS A 95 -5.86 7.43 -1.42
C CYS A 95 -4.50 7.31 -0.75
N VAL A 96 -3.45 7.33 -1.55
CA VAL A 96 -2.07 7.20 -1.08
C VAL A 96 -1.29 8.43 -1.52
N VAL A 97 -0.62 9.08 -0.57
CA VAL A 97 0.23 10.24 -0.82
C VAL A 97 1.66 9.86 -0.44
N ALA A 98 2.58 10.02 -1.36
CA ALA A 98 3.98 9.63 -1.14
C ALA A 98 4.91 10.81 -1.35
N ASP A 99 5.97 10.86 -0.55
CA ASP A 99 7.07 11.80 -0.71
C ASP A 99 8.30 11.05 -1.21
N VAL A 100 8.99 11.63 -2.18
CA VAL A 100 10.17 11.05 -2.83
C VAL A 100 11.34 12.01 -2.69
N GLN A 101 12.51 11.48 -2.41
CA GLN A 101 13.75 12.26 -2.33
C GLN A 101 14.88 11.38 -2.85
N ASN A 102 15.74 11.96 -3.69
CA ASN A 102 16.85 11.22 -4.29
C ASN A 102 16.41 9.92 -4.99
N ASN A 103 15.28 9.99 -5.67
CA ASN A 103 14.67 8.87 -6.41
C ASN A 103 14.33 7.65 -5.52
N ARG A 104 14.08 7.88 -4.24
CA ARG A 104 13.64 6.86 -3.28
C ARG A 104 12.43 7.40 -2.52
N ILE A 105 11.51 6.50 -2.18
CA ILE A 105 10.32 6.86 -1.42
C ILE A 105 10.71 7.02 0.05
N ILE A 106 10.47 8.21 0.62
CA ILE A 106 10.81 8.49 2.01
C ILE A 106 9.61 8.36 2.94
N SER A 107 8.39 8.55 2.43
CA SER A 107 7.19 8.36 3.23
C SER A 107 5.99 8.05 2.36
N VAL A 108 5.04 7.32 2.95
CA VAL A 108 3.75 7.03 2.33
C VAL A 108 2.68 7.20 3.39
N ARG A 109 1.60 7.89 3.02
CA ARG A 109 0.42 8.06 3.87
C ARG A 109 -0.78 7.52 3.10
N GLU A 110 -1.43 6.53 3.66
CA GLU A 110 -2.62 5.91 3.07
C GLU A 110 -3.84 6.31 3.87
N TYR A 111 -4.89 6.70 3.16
CA TYR A 111 -6.18 7.09 3.76
C TYR A 111 -7.29 6.27 3.15
N ALA A 112 -8.09 5.66 4.03
CA ALA A 112 -9.25 4.88 3.63
C ALA A 112 -10.29 4.93 4.75
N ASP A 113 -11.54 4.64 4.41
CA ASP A 113 -12.60 4.55 5.40
C ASP A 113 -12.38 3.27 6.23
N SER A 114 -12.02 3.45 7.50
CA SER A 114 -11.77 2.33 8.41
C SER A 114 -13.00 1.46 8.64
N ARG A 115 -14.19 2.05 8.54
CA ARG A 115 -15.44 1.30 8.65
C ARG A 115 -15.62 0.35 7.47
N ALA A 116 -15.34 0.85 6.25
CA ALA A 116 -15.39 0.02 5.04
C ALA A 116 -14.30 -1.06 5.03
N ALA A 117 -13.17 -0.82 5.71
CA ALA A 117 -12.06 -1.75 5.80
C ALA A 117 -12.22 -2.78 6.94
N ARG A 118 -13.30 -2.70 7.73
CA ARG A 118 -13.46 -3.51 8.95
C ARG A 118 -13.24 -5.01 8.70
N LYS A 119 -13.84 -5.56 7.66
CA LYS A 119 -13.75 -6.99 7.39
C LYS A 119 -12.31 -7.43 7.10
N LEU A 120 -11.54 -6.59 6.40
CA LEU A 120 -10.12 -6.86 6.18
C LEU A 120 -9.36 -6.81 7.50
N ILE A 121 -9.60 -5.78 8.32
CA ILE A 121 -8.95 -5.65 9.62
C ILE A 121 -9.23 -6.87 10.50
N GLU A 122 -10.47 -7.34 10.51
CA GLU A 122 -10.87 -8.55 11.24
C GLU A 122 -10.14 -9.79 10.71
N ALA A 123 -10.00 -9.92 9.39
CA ALA A 123 -9.28 -11.04 8.78
C ALA A 123 -7.80 -11.06 9.18
N LEU A 124 -7.18 -9.88 9.33
CA LEU A 124 -5.78 -9.78 9.75
C LEU A 124 -5.59 -10.15 11.22
N SER A 125 -6.62 -9.99 12.05
CA SER A 125 -6.58 -10.29 13.48
C SER A 125 -6.91 -11.75 13.79
N SER A 126 -7.40 -12.51 12.82
CA SER A 126 -7.79 -13.92 12.99
C SER A 126 -6.55 -14.81 13.06
N ASN A 127 -6.65 -15.87 13.81
CA ASN A 127 -5.61 -16.90 13.87
C ASN A 127 -5.89 -18.03 12.87
#